data_8ee31c6b4270c06b74c39bb6ee1b7201
#
_entry.id   8ee31c6b4270c06b74c39bb6ee1b7201
#
_cell.length_a   1.000
_cell.length_b   1.000
_cell.length_c   1.000
_cell.angle_alpha   90.00
_cell.angle_beta   90.00
_cell.angle_gamma   90.00
#
_symmetry.space_group_name_H-M   'P 1'
#
loop_
_entity.id
_entity.type
_entity.pdbx_description
1 polymer ?
#
loop_
_entity_poly.entity_id
_entity_poly.type
_entity_poly.pdbx_seq_one_letter_code
_entity_poly.pdbx_strand_id
1 'polypeptide(L)'
;EISLGLVGSEMCIRDRVGVAYTNMFPRLALTGGFGSESTSLSELLKSPYAVMEGALLTPIFGWGKNRAALKGKKAAYEAEIHSYEKTVLTAFKETRNAIVNFNKIKEVYALRANLERSAKSYMDLAQLQYINGVINYLDVLDAQRGYFDAQIGLSNAIRDELITVVQLYKALGGGWKQ
;
A
#
# COMPACT_ATOMS: atom_id res chain seq x y z
N GLU A 1 -7.13 -7.44 4.13
CA GLU A 1 -7.69 -6.35 3.26
C GLU A 1 -7.04 -6.28 1.88
N ILE A 2 -5.76 -6.60 1.74
CA ILE A 2 -5.05 -6.55 0.43
C ILE A 2 -5.69 -7.53 -0.58
N SER A 3 -6.09 -8.71 -0.16
CA SER A 3 -6.67 -9.72 -1.05
C SER A 3 -8.05 -9.35 -1.61
N LEU A 4 -8.92 -8.73 -0.81
CA LEU A 4 -10.27 -8.32 -1.22
C LEU A 4 -10.24 -7.11 -2.18
N GLY A 5 -9.34 -6.16 -1.95
CA GLY A 5 -9.17 -5.00 -2.83
C GLY A 5 -8.60 -5.38 -4.21
N LEU A 6 -7.64 -6.30 -4.25
CA LEU A 6 -7.02 -6.76 -5.50
C LEU A 6 -7.97 -7.64 -6.33
N VAL A 7 -8.70 -8.57 -5.72
CA VAL A 7 -9.69 -9.41 -6.41
C VAL A 7 -10.83 -8.56 -6.98
N GLY A 8 -11.28 -7.53 -6.23
CA GLY A 8 -12.28 -6.58 -6.74
C GLY A 8 -11.78 -5.76 -7.93
N SER A 9 -10.53 -5.34 -7.92
CA SER A 9 -9.90 -4.60 -9.01
C SER A 9 -9.76 -5.45 -10.28
N GLU A 10 -9.30 -6.70 -10.16
CA GLU A 10 -9.18 -7.65 -11.28
C GLU A 10 -10.53 -7.92 -11.95
N MET A 11 -11.58 -8.15 -11.17
CA MET A 11 -12.93 -8.38 -11.68
C MET A 11 -13.44 -7.16 -12.47
N CYS A 12 -13.27 -5.95 -11.92
CA CYS A 12 -13.66 -4.72 -12.60
C CYS A 12 -12.89 -4.47 -13.91
N ILE A 13 -11.61 -4.85 -14.00
CA ILE A 13 -10.80 -4.64 -15.23
C ILE A 13 -11.19 -5.65 -16.29
N ARG A 14 -11.43 -6.90 -15.93
CA ARG A 14 -11.95 -7.94 -16.83
C ARG A 14 -13.31 -7.53 -17.41
N ASP A 15 -14.19 -6.97 -16.59
CA ASP A 15 -15.48 -6.46 -17.05
C ASP A 15 -15.33 -5.31 -18.05
N ARG A 16 -14.35 -4.42 -17.85
CA ARG A 16 -14.04 -3.35 -18.80
C ARG A 16 -13.57 -3.88 -20.17
N VAL A 17 -12.86 -5.00 -20.21
CA VAL A 17 -12.51 -5.68 -21.47
C VAL A 17 -13.77 -6.24 -22.13
N GLY A 18 -14.67 -6.85 -21.35
CA GLY A 18 -15.97 -7.33 -21.82
C GLY A 18 -16.81 -6.20 -22.40
N VAL A 19 -16.93 -5.07 -21.74
CA VAL A 19 -17.64 -3.88 -22.23
C VAL A 19 -17.01 -3.35 -23.53
N ALA A 20 -15.67 -3.30 -23.61
CA ALA A 20 -14.99 -2.85 -24.84
C ALA A 20 -15.21 -3.81 -26.00
N TYR A 21 -15.34 -5.10 -25.72
CA TYR A 21 -15.67 -6.12 -26.71
C TYR A 21 -17.12 -5.99 -27.20
N THR A 22 -18.08 -5.84 -26.29
CA THR A 22 -19.51 -5.68 -26.65
C THR A 22 -19.79 -4.40 -27.41
N ASN A 23 -18.98 -3.35 -27.25
CA ASN A 23 -19.07 -2.11 -28.03
C ASN A 23 -18.71 -2.29 -29.54
N MET A 24 -18.20 -3.45 -29.94
CA MET A 24 -17.96 -3.79 -31.35
C MET A 24 -19.23 -4.32 -32.06
N PHE A 25 -20.26 -4.71 -31.29
CA PHE A 25 -21.50 -5.28 -31.84
C PHE A 25 -22.60 -4.22 -31.91
N PRO A 26 -23.60 -4.47 -32.77
CA PRO A 26 -24.80 -3.64 -32.83
C PRO A 26 -25.53 -3.61 -31.50
N ARG A 27 -26.05 -2.45 -31.12
CA ARG A 27 -26.93 -2.28 -29.94
C ARG A 27 -28.37 -2.26 -30.40
N LEU A 28 -29.18 -3.13 -29.81
CA LEU A 28 -30.63 -3.09 -29.92
C LEU A 28 -31.18 -2.33 -28.72
N ALA A 29 -31.80 -1.18 -28.95
CA ALA A 29 -32.54 -0.44 -27.96
C ALA A 29 -34.04 -0.62 -28.21
N LEU A 30 -34.79 -1.05 -27.19
CA LEU A 30 -36.22 -1.17 -27.24
C LEU A 30 -36.78 -0.25 -26.17
N THR A 31 -37.61 0.71 -26.58
CA THR A 31 -38.26 1.64 -25.68
C THR A 31 -39.80 1.46 -25.80
N GLY A 32 -40.45 1.28 -24.68
CA GLY A 32 -41.90 1.19 -24.61
C GLY A 32 -42.47 2.31 -23.74
N GLY A 33 -43.50 2.98 -24.20
CA GLY A 33 -44.27 3.96 -23.45
C GLY A 33 -45.76 3.61 -23.47
N PHE A 34 -46.41 3.76 -22.33
CA PHE A 34 -47.85 3.66 -22.20
C PHE A 34 -48.36 4.93 -21.50
N GLY A 35 -49.42 5.52 -22.03
CA GLY A 35 -49.98 6.74 -21.49
C GLY A 35 -51.36 7.04 -21.99
N SER A 36 -51.94 8.14 -21.57
CA SER A 36 -53.15 8.70 -22.10
C SER A 36 -52.94 10.17 -22.44
N GLU A 37 -53.38 10.60 -23.61
CA GLU A 37 -53.25 11.96 -24.08
C GLU A 37 -54.61 12.49 -24.51
N SER A 38 -54.99 13.63 -23.98
CA SER A 38 -56.26 14.30 -24.32
C SER A 38 -56.12 15.81 -24.18
N THR A 39 -56.87 16.58 -24.99
CA THR A 39 -56.96 18.05 -24.91
C THR A 39 -57.90 18.51 -23.80
N SER A 40 -58.69 17.62 -23.18
CA SER A 40 -59.60 17.92 -22.07
C SER A 40 -59.43 16.92 -20.92
N LEU A 41 -59.48 17.40 -19.68
CA LEU A 41 -59.31 16.60 -18.47
C LEU A 41 -60.36 15.45 -18.35
N SER A 42 -61.56 15.69 -18.84
CA SER A 42 -62.68 14.73 -18.79
C SER A 42 -62.49 13.53 -19.73
N GLU A 43 -61.63 13.62 -20.73
CA GLU A 43 -61.39 12.57 -21.73
C GLU A 43 -60.00 11.93 -21.59
N LEU A 44 -59.17 12.35 -20.60
CA LEU A 44 -57.83 11.85 -20.41
C LEU A 44 -57.78 10.31 -20.24
N LEU A 45 -58.76 9.72 -19.57
CA LEU A 45 -58.82 8.28 -19.34
C LEU A 45 -59.48 7.50 -20.50
N LYS A 46 -60.04 8.22 -21.50
CA LYS A 46 -60.69 7.60 -22.66
C LYS A 46 -59.82 7.43 -23.89
N SER A 47 -58.60 8.02 -23.87
CA SER A 47 -57.68 8.01 -24.99
C SER A 47 -56.33 7.38 -24.59
N PRO A 48 -56.26 6.08 -24.26
CA PRO A 48 -55.01 5.43 -23.97
C PRO A 48 -54.19 5.24 -25.26
N TYR A 49 -52.87 5.46 -25.18
CA TYR A 49 -51.92 5.13 -26.25
C TYR A 49 -50.81 4.23 -25.74
N ALA A 50 -50.27 3.42 -26.64
CA ALA A 50 -49.09 2.61 -26.41
C ALA A 50 -48.09 2.84 -27.57
N VAL A 51 -46.87 3.16 -27.25
CA VAL A 51 -45.79 3.35 -28.23
C VAL A 51 -44.70 2.32 -27.96
N MET A 52 -44.22 1.68 -29.02
CA MET A 52 -43.09 0.76 -28.97
C MET A 52 -42.12 1.14 -30.07
N GLU A 53 -40.91 1.52 -29.68
CA GLU A 53 -39.85 1.92 -30.58
C GLU A 53 -38.69 0.93 -30.49
N GLY A 54 -38.20 0.46 -31.62
CA GLY A 54 -36.99 -0.37 -31.74
C GLY A 54 -35.92 0.37 -32.53
N ALA A 55 -34.76 0.55 -31.97
CA ALA A 55 -33.62 1.15 -32.65
C ALA A 55 -32.42 0.20 -32.69
N LEU A 56 -31.85 -0.01 -33.88
CA LEU A 56 -30.63 -0.79 -34.10
C LEU A 56 -29.50 0.18 -34.41
N LEU A 57 -28.55 0.31 -33.51
CA LEU A 57 -27.40 1.20 -33.61
C LEU A 57 -26.15 0.36 -33.90
N THR A 58 -25.59 0.49 -35.10
CA THR A 58 -24.39 -0.24 -35.53
C THR A 58 -23.23 0.71 -35.74
N PRO A 59 -22.07 0.53 -35.11
CA PRO A 59 -20.89 1.40 -35.28
C PRO A 59 -20.11 1.08 -36.54
N ILE A 60 -20.63 1.39 -37.74
CA ILE A 60 -20.02 1.05 -39.02
C ILE A 60 -18.67 1.77 -39.25
N PHE A 61 -18.63 3.09 -38.94
CA PHE A 61 -17.43 3.92 -39.14
C PHE A 61 -16.50 3.96 -37.93
N GLY A 62 -16.88 3.39 -36.80
CA GLY A 62 -16.13 3.38 -35.53
C GLY A 62 -15.28 2.12 -35.31
N TRP A 63 -15.24 1.17 -36.23
CA TRP A 63 -14.60 -0.13 -36.06
C TRP A 63 -13.13 -0.04 -35.63
N GLY A 64 -12.33 0.80 -36.31
CA GLY A 64 -10.90 1.00 -36.00
C GLY A 64 -10.70 1.56 -34.57
N LYS A 65 -11.52 2.55 -34.19
CA LYS A 65 -11.51 3.14 -32.83
C LYS A 65 -11.86 2.09 -31.75
N ASN A 66 -12.92 1.32 -31.97
CA ASN A 66 -13.39 0.31 -31.01
C ASN A 66 -12.37 -0.83 -30.87
N ARG A 67 -11.74 -1.26 -31.97
CA ARG A 67 -10.67 -2.26 -31.95
C ARG A 67 -9.43 -1.77 -31.21
N ALA A 68 -9.02 -0.50 -31.40
CA ALA A 68 -7.93 0.10 -30.67
C ALA A 68 -8.25 0.22 -29.18
N ALA A 69 -9.49 0.61 -28.84
CA ALA A 69 -9.97 0.67 -27.45
C ALA A 69 -9.94 -0.71 -26.77
N LEU A 70 -10.39 -1.77 -27.47
CA LEU A 70 -10.32 -3.14 -26.97
C LEU A 70 -8.86 -3.58 -26.72
N LYS A 71 -7.95 -3.29 -27.66
CA LYS A 71 -6.52 -3.58 -27.51
C LYS A 71 -5.94 -2.86 -26.29
N GLY A 72 -6.28 -1.58 -26.09
CA GLY A 72 -5.86 -0.81 -24.90
C GLY A 72 -6.38 -1.40 -23.60
N LYS A 73 -7.64 -1.88 -23.56
CA LYS A 73 -8.20 -2.52 -22.35
C LYS A 73 -7.56 -3.88 -22.06
N LYS A 74 -7.20 -4.66 -23.08
CA LYS A 74 -6.44 -5.90 -22.90
C LYS A 74 -5.04 -5.65 -22.36
N ALA A 75 -4.32 -4.66 -22.90
CA ALA A 75 -3.01 -4.28 -22.39
C ALA A 75 -3.08 -3.76 -20.93
N ALA A 76 -4.13 -3.03 -20.57
CA ALA A 76 -4.36 -2.61 -19.19
C ALA A 76 -4.62 -3.79 -18.25
N TYR A 77 -5.30 -4.84 -18.71
CA TYR A 77 -5.48 -6.08 -17.94
C TYR A 77 -4.16 -6.81 -17.69
N GLU A 78 -3.31 -6.93 -18.71
CA GLU A 78 -1.98 -7.53 -18.60
C GLU A 78 -1.09 -6.72 -17.62
N ALA A 79 -1.13 -5.39 -17.69
CA ALA A 79 -0.40 -4.52 -16.79
C ALA A 79 -0.83 -4.71 -15.33
N GLU A 80 -2.10 -4.97 -15.07
CA GLU A 80 -2.61 -5.21 -13.71
C GLU A 80 -2.14 -6.57 -13.16
N ILE A 81 -2.07 -7.60 -13.98
CA ILE A 81 -1.50 -8.89 -13.59
C ILE A 81 -0.05 -8.72 -13.12
N HIS A 82 0.76 -7.98 -13.88
CA HIS A 82 2.14 -7.71 -13.49
C HIS A 82 2.25 -6.80 -12.25
N SER A 83 1.30 -5.89 -12.05
CA SER A 83 1.21 -5.09 -10.83
C SER A 83 0.91 -5.96 -9.61
N TYR A 84 0.03 -6.94 -9.75
CA TYR A 84 -0.24 -7.93 -8.70
C TYR A 84 1.01 -8.75 -8.36
N GLU A 85 1.69 -9.32 -9.35
CA GLU A 85 2.94 -10.06 -9.15
C GLU A 85 3.98 -9.22 -8.41
N LYS A 86 4.16 -7.97 -8.83
CA LYS A 86 5.06 -7.00 -8.17
C LYS A 86 4.68 -6.77 -6.71
N THR A 87 3.39 -6.63 -6.42
CA THR A 87 2.89 -6.41 -5.05
C THR A 87 3.19 -7.60 -4.15
N VAL A 88 2.96 -8.83 -4.65
CA VAL A 88 3.28 -10.07 -3.94
C VAL A 88 4.79 -10.18 -3.65
N LEU A 89 5.63 -9.94 -4.66
CA LEU A 89 7.09 -9.96 -4.49
C LEU A 89 7.57 -8.90 -3.50
N THR A 90 6.94 -7.72 -3.51
CA THR A 90 7.25 -6.65 -2.56
C THR A 90 6.89 -7.05 -1.13
N ALA A 91 5.73 -7.66 -0.91
CA ALA A 91 5.32 -8.16 0.40
C ALA A 91 6.30 -9.21 0.96
N PHE A 92 6.75 -10.16 0.12
CA PHE A 92 7.77 -11.13 0.52
C PHE A 92 9.11 -10.47 0.85
N LYS A 93 9.55 -9.49 0.05
CA LYS A 93 10.77 -8.72 0.31
C LYS A 93 10.68 -7.97 1.63
N GLU A 94 9.58 -7.29 1.90
CA GLU A 94 9.36 -6.52 3.13
C GLU A 94 9.37 -7.43 4.36
N THR A 95 8.66 -8.56 4.30
CA THR A 95 8.64 -9.55 5.39
C THR A 95 10.03 -10.11 5.66
N ARG A 96 10.76 -10.51 4.62
CA ARG A 96 12.14 -10.99 4.77
C ARG A 96 13.06 -9.94 5.39
N ASN A 97 12.98 -8.70 4.90
CA ASN A 97 13.78 -7.61 5.43
C ASN A 97 13.45 -7.32 6.90
N ALA A 98 12.17 -7.35 7.27
CA ALA A 98 11.74 -7.14 8.65
C ALA A 98 12.29 -8.21 9.59
N ILE A 99 12.29 -9.50 9.17
CA ILE A 99 12.88 -10.61 9.95
C ILE A 99 14.39 -10.45 10.11
N VAL A 100 15.10 -10.11 9.03
CA VAL A 100 16.56 -9.89 9.08
C VAL A 100 16.89 -8.71 9.98
N ASN A 101 16.18 -7.60 9.85
CA ASN A 101 16.36 -6.42 10.70
C ASN A 101 16.11 -6.73 12.17
N PHE A 102 15.04 -7.49 12.48
CA PHE A 102 14.75 -7.90 13.85
C PHE A 102 15.88 -8.71 14.48
N ASN A 103 16.51 -9.61 13.73
CA ASN A 103 17.63 -10.37 14.24
C ASN A 103 18.88 -9.49 14.41
N LYS A 104 19.15 -8.60 13.45
CA LYS A 104 20.35 -7.75 13.48
C LYS A 104 20.27 -6.65 14.53
N ILE A 105 19.11 -6.09 14.81
CA ILE A 105 18.99 -5.05 15.83
C ILE A 105 19.31 -5.58 17.23
N LYS A 106 19.01 -6.85 17.53
CA LYS A 106 19.39 -7.49 18.79
C LYS A 106 20.90 -7.59 18.96
N GLU A 107 21.62 -7.90 17.87
CA GLU A 107 23.09 -7.90 17.88
C GLU A 107 23.64 -6.48 18.13
N VAL A 108 23.07 -5.48 17.45
CA VAL A 108 23.42 -4.07 17.63
C VAL A 108 23.17 -3.62 19.07
N TYR A 109 22.01 -3.97 19.64
CA TYR A 109 21.72 -3.67 21.04
C TYR A 109 22.78 -4.26 21.99
N ALA A 110 23.13 -5.52 21.85
CA ALA A 110 24.13 -6.18 22.68
C ALA A 110 25.50 -5.50 22.57
N LEU A 111 25.91 -5.11 21.35
CA LEU A 111 27.17 -4.39 21.12
C LEU A 111 27.14 -2.98 21.72
N ARG A 112 26.05 -2.25 21.61
CA ARG A 112 25.88 -0.93 22.22
C ARG A 112 25.86 -0.99 23.75
N ALA A 113 25.23 -1.99 24.35
CA ALA A 113 25.27 -2.22 25.78
C ALA A 113 26.71 -2.54 26.30
N ASN A 114 27.46 -3.32 25.53
CA ASN A 114 28.87 -3.57 25.85
C ASN A 114 29.73 -2.32 25.72
N LEU A 115 29.51 -1.51 24.67
CA LEU A 115 30.21 -0.24 24.48
C LEU A 115 29.94 0.73 25.63
N GLU A 116 28.68 0.89 26.04
CA GLU A 116 28.30 1.75 27.17
C GLU A 116 28.99 1.31 28.46
N ARG A 117 29.02 0.01 28.75
CA ARG A 117 29.69 -0.54 29.93
C ARG A 117 31.20 -0.29 29.90
N SER A 118 31.84 -0.48 28.74
CA SER A 118 33.27 -0.21 28.58
C SER A 118 33.59 1.27 28.69
N ALA A 119 32.78 2.15 28.12
CA ALA A 119 32.94 3.59 28.20
C ALA A 119 32.75 4.08 29.65
N LYS A 120 31.81 3.50 30.40
CA LYS A 120 31.65 3.77 31.84
C LYS A 120 32.91 3.39 32.63
N SER A 121 33.40 2.17 32.42
CA SER A 121 34.61 1.70 33.10
C SER A 121 35.84 2.59 32.77
N TYR A 122 35.96 3.04 31.51
CA TYR A 122 37.00 3.98 31.11
C TYR A 122 36.86 5.34 31.81
N MET A 123 35.65 5.88 31.89
CA MET A 123 35.36 7.13 32.60
C MET A 123 35.73 7.02 34.09
N ASP A 124 35.30 5.93 34.75
CA ASP A 124 35.55 5.68 36.18
C ASP A 124 37.08 5.57 36.41
N LEU A 125 37.82 4.89 35.53
CA LEU A 125 39.27 4.78 35.60
C LEU A 125 39.99 6.12 35.35
N ALA A 126 39.55 6.91 34.37
CA ALA A 126 40.08 8.24 34.10
C ALA A 126 39.92 9.17 35.31
N GLN A 127 38.75 9.11 35.95
CA GLN A 127 38.51 9.90 37.18
C GLN A 127 39.43 9.49 38.31
N LEU A 128 39.68 8.19 38.50
CA LEU A 128 40.62 7.67 39.50
C LEU A 128 42.08 8.12 39.20
N GLN A 129 42.49 8.05 37.92
CA GLN A 129 43.83 8.48 37.49
C GLN A 129 44.05 10.00 37.69
N TYR A 130 42.99 10.81 37.45
CA TYR A 130 43.04 12.25 37.68
C TYR A 130 43.23 12.57 39.19
N ILE A 131 42.47 11.91 40.04
CA ILE A 131 42.58 12.10 41.53
C ILE A 131 43.97 11.74 42.03
N ASN A 132 44.62 10.74 41.38
CA ASN A 132 46.01 10.33 41.67
C ASN A 132 47.07 11.18 40.94
N GLY A 133 46.68 12.21 40.20
CA GLY A 133 47.63 13.13 39.51
C GLY A 133 48.30 12.52 38.27
N VAL A 134 47.78 11.43 37.69
CA VAL A 134 48.39 10.71 36.56
C VAL A 134 48.01 11.31 35.21
N ILE A 135 46.78 11.85 35.07
CA ILE A 135 46.24 12.44 33.87
C ILE A 135 45.70 13.85 34.09
N ASN A 136 45.47 14.59 33.00
CA ASN A 136 44.87 15.92 33.03
C ASN A 136 43.36 15.86 33.14
N TYR A 137 42.76 16.96 33.64
CA TYR A 137 41.30 17.08 33.72
C TYR A 137 40.62 17.01 32.32
N LEU A 138 41.29 17.43 31.25
CA LEU A 138 40.80 17.32 29.90
C LEU A 138 40.55 15.88 29.51
N ASP A 139 41.40 14.95 29.91
CA ASP A 139 41.23 13.52 29.65
C ASP A 139 39.96 12.96 30.36
N VAL A 140 39.66 13.45 31.56
CA VAL A 140 38.42 13.09 32.26
C VAL A 140 37.17 13.60 31.51
N LEU A 141 37.24 14.85 30.99
CA LEU A 141 36.11 15.41 30.23
C LEU A 141 35.89 14.64 28.92
N ASP A 142 36.97 14.24 28.25
CA ASP A 142 36.86 13.39 27.05
C ASP A 142 36.27 12.01 27.39
N ALA A 143 36.65 11.39 28.48
CA ALA A 143 36.09 10.13 28.95
C ALA A 143 34.58 10.26 29.30
N GLN A 144 34.20 11.36 29.97
CA GLN A 144 32.79 11.64 30.29
C GLN A 144 31.95 11.85 29.01
N ARG A 145 32.49 12.59 28.03
CA ARG A 145 31.85 12.80 26.75
C ARG A 145 31.65 11.48 26.00
N GLY A 146 32.72 10.64 25.96
CA GLY A 146 32.62 9.32 25.33
C GLY A 146 31.58 8.41 26.00
N TYR A 147 31.46 8.45 27.33
CA TYR A 147 30.43 7.72 28.04
C TYR A 147 29.02 8.25 27.72
N PHE A 148 28.82 9.57 27.68
CA PHE A 148 27.56 10.18 27.31
C PHE A 148 27.12 9.81 25.89
N ASP A 149 28.05 9.84 24.94
CA ASP A 149 27.79 9.41 23.56
C ASP A 149 27.40 7.93 23.47
N ALA A 150 28.05 7.07 24.28
CA ALA A 150 27.70 5.66 24.38
C ALA A 150 26.29 5.43 24.96
N GLN A 151 25.89 6.21 25.96
CA GLN A 151 24.51 6.17 26.54
C GLN A 151 23.46 6.58 25.52
N ILE A 152 23.72 7.66 24.74
CA ILE A 152 22.82 8.06 23.64
C ILE A 152 22.74 6.96 22.61
N GLY A 153 23.86 6.34 22.26
CA GLY A 153 23.93 5.23 21.32
C GLY A 153 23.11 4.01 21.76
N LEU A 154 23.16 3.67 23.05
CA LEU A 154 22.36 2.60 23.65
C LEU A 154 20.85 2.95 23.64
N SER A 155 20.49 4.17 24.03
CA SER A 155 19.10 4.64 24.01
C SER A 155 18.49 4.58 22.60
N ASN A 156 19.28 4.97 21.59
CA ASN A 156 18.86 4.84 20.19
C ASN A 156 18.67 3.36 19.76
N ALA A 157 19.57 2.46 20.20
CA ALA A 157 19.44 1.04 19.90
C ALA A 157 18.18 0.41 20.53
N ILE A 158 17.82 0.80 21.74
CA ILE A 158 16.57 0.39 22.41
C ILE A 158 15.36 0.87 21.61
N ARG A 159 15.35 2.14 21.24
CA ARG A 159 14.28 2.70 20.39
C ARG A 159 14.14 1.93 19.08
N ASP A 160 15.26 1.67 18.40
CA ASP A 160 15.28 1.01 17.09
C ASP A 160 14.84 -0.46 17.21
N GLU A 161 15.14 -1.14 18.32
CA GLU A 161 14.63 -2.48 18.60
C GLU A 161 13.10 -2.47 18.71
N LEU A 162 12.51 -1.55 19.47
CA LEU A 162 11.07 -1.43 19.61
C LEU A 162 10.38 -1.08 18.29
N ILE A 163 10.96 -0.17 17.51
CA ILE A 163 10.45 0.18 16.17
C ILE A 163 10.48 -1.05 15.25
N THR A 164 11.55 -1.83 15.28
CA THR A 164 11.70 -3.02 14.43
C THR A 164 10.68 -4.10 14.78
N VAL A 165 10.31 -4.26 16.06
CA VAL A 165 9.21 -5.16 16.47
C VAL A 165 7.89 -4.72 15.85
N VAL A 166 7.57 -3.42 15.88
CA VAL A 166 6.35 -2.88 15.27
C VAL A 166 6.36 -3.05 13.75
N GLN A 167 7.52 -2.83 13.10
CA GLN A 167 7.67 -3.04 11.66
C GLN A 167 7.50 -4.50 11.27
N LEU A 168 8.04 -5.44 12.05
CA LEU A 168 7.85 -6.87 11.84
C LEU A 168 6.37 -7.25 11.97
N TYR A 169 5.69 -6.77 13.03
CA TYR A 169 4.27 -6.99 13.22
C TYR A 169 3.44 -6.47 12.05
N LYS A 170 3.76 -5.27 11.54
CA LYS A 170 3.11 -4.68 10.36
C LYS A 170 3.38 -5.49 9.09
N ALA A 171 4.63 -5.93 8.86
CA ALA A 171 5.02 -6.70 7.68
C ALA A 171 4.35 -8.09 7.64
N LEU A 172 4.05 -8.66 8.80
CA LEU A 172 3.30 -9.92 8.93
C LEU A 172 1.79 -9.74 8.81
N GLY A 173 1.32 -8.53 8.53
CA GLY A 173 -0.11 -8.24 8.41
C GLY A 173 -0.80 -8.08 9.76
N GLY A 174 -0.10 -7.70 10.80
CA GLY A 174 -0.65 -7.47 12.13
C GLY A 174 -1.73 -6.39 12.13
N GLY A 175 -2.68 -6.51 13.05
CA GLY A 175 -3.84 -5.61 13.15
C GLY A 175 -5.19 -6.29 12.90
N TRP A 176 -5.19 -7.60 12.66
CA TRP A 176 -6.41 -8.39 12.59
C TRP A 176 -7.00 -8.56 14.00
N LYS A 177 -8.08 -7.84 14.28
CA LYS A 177 -9.02 -8.27 15.33
C LYS A 177 -9.97 -9.26 14.65
N GLN A 178 -9.94 -10.51 15.11
CA GLN A 178 -11.05 -11.44 14.89
C GLN A 178 -12.29 -10.90 15.58
#